data_a1591192e6e91db726321265d8297912
#
_entry.id   a1591192e6e91db726321265d8297912
#
_cell.length_a   1.000
_cell.length_b   1.000
_cell.length_c   1.000
_cell.angle_alpha   90.00
_cell.angle_beta   90.00
_cell.angle_gamma   90.00
#
_symmetry.space_group_name_H-M   'P 1'
#
loop_
_entity.id
_entity.type
_entity.pdbx_description
1 polymer ?
#
loop_
_entity_poly.entity_id
_entity_poly.type
_entity_poly.pdbx_seq_one_letter_code
_entity_poly.pdbx_strand_id
1 'polypeptide(L)'
;MVSAARGRRPKNLPIDSSVPDDIDWDHIPNHIACVMDGNGRWASRRGLPRTEGHAAGEVALVDAVDGALALGVGWITMYAFSTENWRRPADEVRYLMGFNESLLMRRADELNEKGVRIRFAGRRDWRVPRRVLKRMDESAELTQDNRRCTLTMAFNYGGRAEIVDAVRALVAEGAKADKIDEKAIRRHLYHPDMPDPDLVVRTSGEHRISNYLLWEIAYSELVFPEVLWPDFRREHLYESVLEFQRRERRYGGLES
;
A
#
# COMPACT_ATOMS: atom_id res chain seq x y z
N MET A 1 -34.47 4.13 13.27
CA MET A 1 -33.22 3.92 12.54
C MET A 1 -33.54 3.90 11.05
N VAL A 2 -33.26 4.99 10.33
CA VAL A 2 -33.45 5.06 8.88
C VAL A 2 -32.25 4.33 8.28
N SER A 3 -32.48 3.17 7.67
CA SER A 3 -31.49 2.51 6.82
C SER A 3 -31.22 3.45 5.65
N ALA A 4 -30.09 4.17 5.67
CA ALA A 4 -29.63 4.89 4.50
C ALA A 4 -29.56 3.90 3.34
N ALA A 5 -30.10 4.26 2.18
CA ALA A 5 -30.05 3.42 0.99
C ALA A 5 -28.58 3.25 0.60
N ARG A 6 -28.04 2.04 0.80
CA ARG A 6 -26.66 1.70 0.42
C ARG A 6 -26.55 1.78 -1.10
N GLY A 7 -25.47 2.38 -1.62
CA GLY A 7 -25.21 2.48 -3.04
C GLY A 7 -25.23 1.12 -3.73
N ARG A 8 -25.52 1.11 -5.04
CA ARG A 8 -25.55 -0.13 -5.81
C ARG A 8 -24.16 -0.45 -6.34
N ARG A 9 -23.76 -1.73 -6.24
CA ARG A 9 -22.53 -2.23 -6.83
C ARG A 9 -22.40 -1.81 -8.30
N PRO A 10 -21.28 -1.18 -8.71
CA PRO A 10 -21.02 -0.85 -10.11
C PRO A 10 -20.95 -2.11 -10.98
N LYS A 11 -21.62 -2.09 -12.16
CA LYS A 11 -21.74 -3.26 -13.06
C LYS A 11 -20.43 -3.70 -13.71
N ASN A 12 -19.43 -2.80 -13.74
CA ASN A 12 -18.12 -3.03 -14.36
C ASN A 12 -17.09 -3.66 -13.42
N LEU A 13 -17.45 -3.91 -12.16
CA LEU A 13 -16.55 -4.55 -11.21
C LEU A 13 -16.59 -6.09 -11.33
N PRO A 14 -15.48 -6.80 -11.02
CA PRO A 14 -15.43 -8.25 -10.96
C PRO A 14 -16.47 -8.78 -10.00
N ILE A 15 -17.12 -9.88 -10.37
CA ILE A 15 -18.02 -10.58 -9.45
C ILE A 15 -17.16 -11.33 -8.43
N ASP A 16 -17.33 -10.98 -7.17
CA ASP A 16 -16.73 -11.68 -6.03
C ASP A 16 -17.83 -11.95 -5.01
N SER A 17 -18.13 -13.22 -4.80
CA SER A 17 -19.18 -13.66 -3.87
C SER A 17 -18.79 -13.54 -2.41
N SER A 18 -17.51 -13.24 -2.11
CA SER A 18 -17.05 -13.01 -0.75
C SER A 18 -17.21 -11.55 -0.29
N VAL A 19 -17.59 -10.63 -1.20
CA VAL A 19 -17.92 -9.26 -0.82
C VAL A 19 -19.16 -9.25 0.06
N PRO A 20 -19.09 -8.70 1.29
CA PRO A 20 -20.23 -8.65 2.20
C PRO A 20 -21.42 -7.86 1.62
N ASP A 21 -22.63 -8.34 1.88
CA ASP A 21 -23.87 -7.68 1.44
C ASP A 21 -24.08 -6.29 2.07
N ASP A 22 -23.39 -6.01 3.17
CA ASP A 22 -23.51 -4.77 3.92
C ASP A 22 -22.48 -3.71 3.52
N ILE A 23 -21.68 -3.94 2.48
CA ILE A 23 -20.82 -2.91 1.88
C ILE A 23 -21.66 -1.74 1.35
N ASP A 24 -21.29 -0.54 1.75
CA ASP A 24 -21.80 0.71 1.18
C ASP A 24 -20.94 1.11 -0.03
N TRP A 25 -21.49 0.96 -1.24
CA TRP A 25 -20.79 1.22 -2.49
C TRP A 25 -20.55 2.71 -2.79
N ASP A 26 -21.26 3.60 -2.10
CA ASP A 26 -21.06 5.04 -2.22
C ASP A 26 -19.91 5.54 -1.33
N HIS A 27 -19.45 4.71 -0.38
CA HIS A 27 -18.39 5.03 0.58
C HIS A 27 -17.21 4.04 0.53
N ILE A 28 -16.82 3.59 -0.66
CA ILE A 28 -15.60 2.81 -0.84
C ILE A 28 -14.37 3.72 -0.74
N PRO A 29 -13.34 3.38 0.05
CA PRO A 29 -12.10 4.15 0.08
C PRO A 29 -11.45 4.15 -1.31
N ASN A 30 -11.08 5.32 -1.81
CA ASN A 30 -10.40 5.43 -3.11
C ASN A 30 -8.97 4.90 -3.05
N HIS A 31 -8.29 5.06 -1.91
CA HIS A 31 -6.93 4.59 -1.69
C HIS A 31 -6.80 3.85 -0.36
N ILE A 32 -6.34 2.59 -0.44
CA ILE A 32 -6.01 1.76 0.73
C ILE A 32 -4.51 1.56 0.81
N ALA A 33 -3.89 1.84 1.97
CA ALA A 33 -2.48 1.60 2.22
C ALA A 33 -2.30 0.44 3.22
N CYS A 34 -1.46 -0.54 2.90
CA CYS A 34 -1.27 -1.75 3.70
C CYS A 34 0.15 -1.86 4.28
N VAL A 35 0.25 -2.06 5.58
CA VAL A 35 1.49 -2.48 6.24
C VAL A 35 1.44 -3.99 6.47
N MET A 36 2.21 -4.72 5.66
CA MET A 36 2.25 -6.18 5.58
C MET A 36 3.06 -6.79 6.74
N ASP A 37 2.54 -6.66 7.97
CA ASP A 37 3.25 -7.11 9.18
C ASP A 37 2.83 -8.52 9.61
N GLY A 38 3.76 -9.23 10.24
CA GLY A 38 3.52 -10.55 10.82
C GLY A 38 4.21 -11.72 10.12
N ASN A 39 4.87 -11.53 8.96
CA ASN A 39 5.53 -12.62 8.20
C ASN A 39 6.48 -13.45 9.07
N GLY A 40 7.36 -12.80 9.82
CA GLY A 40 8.31 -13.49 10.70
C GLY A 40 7.63 -14.23 11.88
N ARG A 41 6.58 -13.63 12.49
CA ARG A 41 5.81 -14.26 13.57
C ARG A 41 5.03 -15.48 13.07
N TRP A 42 4.47 -15.37 11.88
CA TRP A 42 3.77 -16.48 11.21
C TRP A 42 4.67 -17.69 11.02
N ALA A 43 5.89 -17.48 10.48
CA ALA A 43 6.89 -18.54 10.31
C ALA A 43 7.34 -19.13 11.65
N SER A 44 7.68 -18.27 12.62
CA SER A 44 8.13 -18.73 13.94
C SER A 44 7.08 -19.57 14.68
N ARG A 45 5.77 -19.22 14.60
CA ARG A 45 4.68 -20.01 15.18
C ARG A 45 4.56 -21.42 14.55
N ARG A 46 5.12 -21.63 13.37
CA ARG A 46 5.10 -22.89 12.61
C ARG A 46 6.44 -23.64 12.61
N GLY A 47 7.43 -23.13 13.36
CA GLY A 47 8.79 -23.69 13.37
C GLY A 47 9.54 -23.54 12.05
N LEU A 48 9.12 -22.57 11.21
CA LEU A 48 9.67 -22.33 9.88
C LEU A 48 10.69 -21.17 9.91
N PRO A 49 11.66 -21.16 8.98
CA PRO A 49 12.51 -20.01 8.74
C PRO A 49 11.68 -18.75 8.42
N ARG A 50 12.13 -17.56 8.84
CA ARG A 50 11.45 -16.29 8.58
C ARG A 50 11.17 -16.03 7.10
N THR A 51 12.02 -16.55 6.21
CA THR A 51 11.90 -16.48 4.76
C THR A 51 10.62 -17.12 4.22
N GLU A 52 10.17 -18.22 4.83
CA GLU A 52 8.91 -18.88 4.46
C GLU A 52 7.68 -18.02 4.74
N GLY A 53 7.73 -17.19 5.79
CA GLY A 53 6.67 -16.23 6.05
C GLY A 53 6.55 -15.18 4.96
N HIS A 54 7.67 -14.71 4.40
CA HIS A 54 7.65 -13.77 3.27
C HIS A 54 7.13 -14.43 1.98
N ALA A 55 7.52 -15.69 1.73
CA ALA A 55 7.00 -16.44 0.59
C ALA A 55 5.47 -16.66 0.69
N ALA A 56 4.98 -17.04 1.87
CA ALA A 56 3.54 -17.19 2.11
C ALA A 56 2.78 -15.86 1.98
N GLY A 57 3.42 -14.74 2.32
CA GLY A 57 2.85 -13.38 2.20
C GLY A 57 2.59 -12.92 0.76
N GLU A 58 3.18 -13.58 -0.26
CA GLU A 58 2.89 -13.30 -1.67
C GLU A 58 1.42 -13.57 -2.02
N VAL A 59 0.88 -14.68 -1.53
CA VAL A 59 -0.54 -15.05 -1.76
C VAL A 59 -1.46 -13.98 -1.18
N ALA A 60 -1.17 -13.52 0.03
CA ALA A 60 -1.94 -12.48 0.69
C ALA A 60 -1.90 -11.14 -0.09
N LEU A 61 -0.74 -10.79 -0.69
CA LEU A 61 -0.62 -9.58 -1.50
C LEU A 61 -1.53 -9.63 -2.72
N VAL A 62 -1.49 -10.72 -3.49
CA VAL A 62 -2.32 -10.88 -4.69
C VAL A 62 -3.80 -10.89 -4.33
N ASP A 63 -4.17 -11.61 -3.27
CA ASP A 63 -5.56 -11.70 -2.83
C ASP A 63 -6.11 -10.36 -2.30
N ALA A 64 -5.28 -9.56 -1.62
CA ALA A 64 -5.64 -8.20 -1.22
C ALA A 64 -5.84 -7.26 -2.42
N VAL A 65 -5.01 -7.39 -3.48
CA VAL A 65 -5.19 -6.64 -4.73
C VAL A 65 -6.48 -7.06 -5.44
N ASP A 66 -6.77 -8.37 -5.49
CA ASP A 66 -8.03 -8.87 -6.06
C ASP A 66 -9.24 -8.35 -5.29
N GLY A 67 -9.18 -8.33 -3.96
CA GLY A 67 -10.21 -7.72 -3.12
C GLY A 67 -10.39 -6.23 -3.40
N ALA A 68 -9.32 -5.48 -3.54
CA ALA A 68 -9.37 -4.06 -3.89
C ALA A 68 -10.03 -3.84 -5.27
N LEU A 69 -9.69 -4.68 -6.25
CA LEU A 69 -10.33 -4.66 -7.58
C LEU A 69 -11.82 -4.98 -7.53
N ALA A 70 -12.24 -5.93 -6.68
CA ALA A 70 -13.65 -6.31 -6.50
C ALA A 70 -14.48 -5.19 -5.87
N LEU A 71 -13.86 -4.36 -5.01
CA LEU A 71 -14.48 -3.18 -4.42
C LEU A 71 -14.40 -1.93 -5.31
N GLY A 72 -13.61 -1.94 -6.39
CA GLY A 72 -13.40 -0.76 -7.23
C GLY A 72 -12.48 0.29 -6.63
N VAL A 73 -11.59 -0.12 -5.72
CA VAL A 73 -10.54 0.73 -5.14
C VAL A 73 -9.60 1.22 -6.26
N GLY A 74 -9.39 2.53 -6.34
CA GLY A 74 -8.55 3.13 -7.39
C GLY A 74 -7.05 2.98 -7.13
N TRP A 75 -6.63 2.95 -5.86
CA TRP A 75 -5.23 2.86 -5.46
C TRP A 75 -5.05 1.91 -4.27
N ILE A 76 -4.00 1.09 -4.35
CA ILE A 76 -3.55 0.29 -3.22
C ILE A 76 -2.04 0.45 -3.07
N THR A 77 -1.57 0.80 -1.87
CA THR A 77 -0.14 0.91 -1.59
C THR A 77 0.29 -0.15 -0.60
N MET A 78 1.37 -0.88 -0.92
CA MET A 78 1.90 -1.98 -0.11
C MET A 78 3.28 -1.64 0.42
N TYR A 79 3.50 -1.74 1.75
CA TYR A 79 4.80 -1.50 2.38
C TYR A 79 5.71 -2.73 2.22
N ALA A 80 6.43 -2.81 1.09
CA ALA A 80 7.22 -3.98 0.73
C ALA A 80 8.59 -4.04 1.42
N PHE A 81 9.30 -2.88 1.52
CA PHE A 81 10.62 -2.82 2.15
C PHE A 81 10.90 -1.41 2.69
N SER A 82 11.05 -1.28 4.01
CA SER A 82 11.35 0.01 4.64
C SER A 82 12.84 0.34 4.66
N THR A 83 13.17 1.64 4.79
CA THR A 83 14.56 2.08 4.99
C THR A 83 15.19 1.49 6.25
N GLU A 84 14.41 1.14 7.27
CA GLU A 84 14.84 0.51 8.50
C GLU A 84 15.21 -0.97 8.30
N ASN A 85 14.65 -1.64 7.28
CA ASN A 85 14.92 -3.05 7.01
C ASN A 85 16.37 -3.33 6.59
N TRP A 86 17.11 -2.31 6.15
CA TRP A 86 18.56 -2.45 5.91
C TRP A 86 19.38 -2.80 7.16
N ARG A 87 18.80 -2.62 8.36
CA ARG A 87 19.43 -3.00 9.64
C ARG A 87 19.23 -4.47 10.01
N ARG A 88 18.46 -5.22 9.23
CA ARG A 88 18.27 -6.66 9.42
C ARG A 88 19.55 -7.42 9.10
N PRO A 89 19.67 -8.69 9.54
CA PRO A 89 20.79 -9.55 9.14
C PRO A 89 20.96 -9.57 7.62
N ALA A 90 22.23 -9.58 7.17
CA ALA A 90 22.56 -9.43 5.75
C ALA A 90 22.00 -10.54 4.85
N ASP A 91 21.85 -11.75 5.39
CA ASP A 91 21.22 -12.90 4.73
C ASP A 91 19.71 -12.67 4.53
N GLU A 92 18.99 -12.15 5.53
CA GLU A 92 17.58 -11.79 5.41
C GLU A 92 17.40 -10.68 4.36
N VAL A 93 18.26 -9.64 4.38
CA VAL A 93 18.20 -8.55 3.38
C VAL A 93 18.44 -9.11 1.96
N ARG A 94 19.45 -9.95 1.77
CA ARG A 94 19.71 -10.59 0.45
C ARG A 94 18.50 -11.41 -0.03
N TYR A 95 17.90 -12.17 0.88
CA TYR A 95 16.70 -12.94 0.57
C TYR A 95 15.56 -12.01 0.13
N LEU A 96 15.27 -10.95 0.88
CA LEU A 96 14.19 -10.00 0.55
C LEU A 96 14.41 -9.33 -0.80
N MET A 97 15.65 -8.97 -1.15
CA MET A 97 15.96 -8.42 -2.47
C MET A 97 15.65 -9.42 -3.60
N GLY A 98 16.10 -10.67 -3.46
CA GLY A 98 15.82 -11.73 -4.44
C GLY A 98 14.33 -12.10 -4.48
N PHE A 99 13.65 -12.13 -3.35
CA PHE A 99 12.20 -12.38 -3.26
C PHE A 99 11.39 -11.32 -4.01
N ASN A 100 11.67 -10.03 -3.79
CA ASN A 100 10.97 -8.95 -4.49
C ASN A 100 11.24 -8.99 -6.00
N GLU A 101 12.49 -9.26 -6.43
CA GLU A 101 12.82 -9.46 -7.85
C GLU A 101 11.97 -10.58 -8.46
N SER A 102 11.93 -11.75 -7.80
CA SER A 102 11.17 -12.92 -8.26
C SER A 102 9.66 -12.69 -8.23
N LEU A 103 9.13 -11.96 -7.23
CA LEU A 103 7.72 -11.59 -7.13
C LEU A 103 7.28 -10.79 -8.36
N LEU A 104 8.04 -9.76 -8.73
CA LEU A 104 7.76 -8.94 -9.92
C LEU A 104 7.78 -9.79 -11.19
N MET A 105 8.75 -10.69 -11.34
CA MET A 105 8.81 -11.60 -12.50
C MET A 105 7.59 -12.53 -12.62
N ARG A 106 7.06 -13.01 -11.49
CA ARG A 106 5.93 -13.94 -11.50
C ARG A 106 4.57 -13.26 -11.63
N ARG A 107 4.44 -12.02 -11.16
CA ARG A 107 3.14 -11.36 -10.97
C ARG A 107 2.87 -10.20 -11.90
N ALA A 108 3.89 -9.65 -12.58
CA ALA A 108 3.70 -8.49 -13.43
C ALA A 108 2.71 -8.74 -14.57
N ASP A 109 2.82 -9.89 -15.25
CA ASP A 109 1.91 -10.25 -16.35
C ASP A 109 0.48 -10.45 -15.84
N GLU A 110 0.30 -11.20 -14.73
CA GLU A 110 -1.01 -11.41 -14.09
C GLU A 110 -1.68 -10.07 -13.71
N LEU A 111 -0.92 -9.17 -13.09
CA LEU A 111 -1.43 -7.85 -12.71
C LEU A 111 -1.73 -6.98 -13.93
N ASN A 112 -0.93 -7.09 -14.98
CA ASN A 112 -1.18 -6.41 -16.26
C ASN A 112 -2.50 -6.87 -16.89
N GLU A 113 -2.74 -8.18 -16.97
CA GLU A 113 -4.00 -8.75 -17.48
C GLU A 113 -5.21 -8.30 -16.67
N LYS A 114 -5.06 -8.11 -15.36
CA LYS A 114 -6.10 -7.57 -14.46
C LYS A 114 -6.31 -6.06 -14.63
N GLY A 115 -5.51 -5.37 -15.45
CA GLY A 115 -5.58 -3.93 -15.66
C GLY A 115 -5.01 -3.11 -14.49
N VAL A 116 -4.11 -3.70 -13.69
CA VAL A 116 -3.44 -3.06 -12.56
C VAL A 116 -2.17 -2.36 -13.05
N ARG A 117 -2.02 -1.07 -12.74
CA ARG A 117 -0.80 -0.30 -12.97
C ARG A 117 0.14 -0.47 -11.78
N ILE A 118 1.38 -0.91 -12.02
CA ILE A 118 2.40 -1.07 -10.98
C ILE A 118 3.27 0.20 -10.91
N ARG A 119 3.49 0.71 -9.70
CA ARG A 119 4.38 1.84 -9.41
C ARG A 119 5.26 1.52 -8.18
N PHE A 120 6.35 2.29 -8.02
CA PHE A 120 7.28 2.11 -6.90
C PHE A 120 7.58 3.44 -6.24
N ALA A 121 7.32 3.55 -4.93
CA ALA A 121 7.68 4.69 -4.10
C ALA A 121 8.91 4.33 -3.23
N GLY A 122 9.89 5.22 -3.17
CA GLY A 122 11.08 5.07 -2.33
C GLY A 122 12.39 5.38 -3.05
N ARG A 123 13.47 5.32 -2.30
CA ARG A 123 14.81 5.68 -2.79
C ARG A 123 15.38 4.62 -3.74
N ARG A 124 15.90 5.06 -4.86
CA ARG A 124 16.58 4.25 -5.87
C ARG A 124 18.10 4.41 -5.73
N ASP A 125 18.63 4.22 -4.53
CA ASP A 125 20.04 4.41 -4.22
C ASP A 125 20.87 3.12 -4.44
N TRP A 126 22.18 3.24 -4.24
CA TRP A 126 23.18 2.18 -4.47
C TRP A 126 22.95 0.89 -3.66
N ARG A 127 22.18 0.92 -2.59
CA ARG A 127 21.87 -0.25 -1.75
C ARG A 127 20.93 -1.21 -2.45
N VAL A 128 20.06 -0.69 -3.33
CA VAL A 128 19.14 -1.54 -4.10
C VAL A 128 19.90 -2.16 -5.28
N PRO A 129 19.97 -3.50 -5.40
CA PRO A 129 20.66 -4.14 -6.51
C PRO A 129 20.10 -3.69 -7.87
N ARG A 130 20.99 -3.44 -8.84
CA ARG A 130 20.60 -2.98 -10.19
C ARG A 130 19.57 -3.90 -10.86
N ARG A 131 19.68 -5.22 -10.64
CA ARG A 131 18.72 -6.19 -11.19
C ARG A 131 17.31 -5.98 -10.63
N VAL A 132 17.16 -5.64 -9.34
CA VAL A 132 15.87 -5.30 -8.73
C VAL A 132 15.29 -4.04 -9.34
N LEU A 133 16.10 -2.97 -9.45
CA LEU A 133 15.70 -1.71 -10.09
C LEU A 133 15.24 -1.95 -11.53
N LYS A 134 15.97 -2.77 -12.30
CA LYS A 134 15.60 -3.14 -13.67
C LYS A 134 14.23 -3.82 -13.73
N ARG A 135 13.94 -4.79 -12.83
CA ARG A 135 12.63 -5.45 -12.77
C ARG A 135 11.50 -4.51 -12.36
N MET A 136 11.80 -3.58 -11.46
CA MET A 136 10.84 -2.52 -11.11
C MET A 136 10.49 -1.66 -12.34
N ASP A 137 11.47 -1.26 -13.14
CA ASP A 137 11.26 -0.47 -14.36
C ASP A 137 10.48 -1.27 -15.41
N GLU A 138 10.87 -2.52 -15.69
CA GLU A 138 10.19 -3.39 -16.64
C GLU A 138 8.71 -3.62 -16.27
N SER A 139 8.41 -3.87 -14.98
CA SER A 139 7.02 -4.07 -14.54
C SER A 139 6.20 -2.77 -14.54
N ALA A 140 6.82 -1.64 -14.24
CA ALA A 140 6.16 -0.35 -14.32
C ALA A 140 5.85 0.04 -15.79
N GLU A 141 6.79 -0.20 -16.70
CA GLU A 141 6.62 0.03 -18.15
C GLU A 141 5.53 -0.88 -18.73
N LEU A 142 5.58 -2.19 -18.43
CA LEU A 142 4.59 -3.17 -18.88
C LEU A 142 3.14 -2.74 -18.53
N THR A 143 2.96 -2.15 -17.37
CA THR A 143 1.63 -1.86 -16.81
C THR A 143 1.22 -0.39 -16.87
N GLN A 144 2.02 0.49 -17.51
CA GLN A 144 1.87 1.95 -17.45
C GLN A 144 0.52 2.47 -17.97
N ASP A 145 -0.07 1.75 -18.92
CA ASP A 145 -1.33 2.15 -19.56
C ASP A 145 -2.58 1.62 -18.85
N ASN A 146 -2.41 0.81 -17.83
CA ASN A 146 -3.51 0.28 -17.04
C ASN A 146 -4.18 1.37 -16.20
N ARG A 147 -5.51 1.26 -16.02
CA ARG A 147 -6.32 2.31 -15.38
C ARG A 147 -7.34 1.77 -14.36
N ARG A 148 -7.36 0.45 -14.14
CA ARG A 148 -8.37 -0.16 -13.28
C ARG A 148 -8.07 0.05 -11.80
N CYS A 149 -6.82 -0.14 -11.41
CA CYS A 149 -6.28 0.13 -10.08
C CYS A 149 -4.79 0.42 -10.20
N THR A 150 -4.25 1.28 -9.34
CA THR A 150 -2.81 1.48 -9.23
C THR A 150 -2.28 0.79 -7.97
N LEU A 151 -1.38 -0.18 -8.16
CA LEU A 151 -0.61 -0.80 -7.08
C LEU A 151 0.71 -0.06 -6.92
N THR A 152 0.90 0.63 -5.80
CA THR A 152 2.19 1.24 -5.44
C THR A 152 2.93 0.36 -4.44
N MET A 153 4.12 -0.11 -4.82
CA MET A 153 5.01 -0.84 -3.91
C MET A 153 5.95 0.16 -3.24
N ALA A 154 5.75 0.42 -1.94
CA ALA A 154 6.68 1.24 -1.16
C ALA A 154 7.93 0.40 -0.84
N PHE A 155 9.01 0.63 -1.61
CA PHE A 155 10.23 -0.15 -1.59
C PHE A 155 11.45 0.73 -1.32
N ASN A 156 12.32 0.35 -0.39
CA ASN A 156 13.37 1.21 0.15
C ASN A 156 12.79 2.56 0.58
N TYR A 157 11.59 2.49 1.20
CA TYR A 157 10.76 3.63 1.52
C TYR A 157 10.83 3.99 3.01
N GLY A 158 10.67 5.26 3.31
CA GLY A 158 10.44 5.80 4.65
C GLY A 158 9.96 7.24 4.57
N GLY A 159 8.82 7.56 5.20
CA GLY A 159 8.19 8.88 5.09
C GLY A 159 9.07 10.03 5.53
N ARG A 160 9.89 9.86 6.58
CA ARG A 160 10.89 10.88 6.96
C ARG A 160 11.92 11.11 5.86
N ALA A 161 12.33 10.04 5.18
CA ALA A 161 13.28 10.13 4.07
C ALA A 161 12.67 10.83 2.87
N GLU A 162 11.42 10.52 2.53
CA GLU A 162 10.67 11.15 1.46
C GLU A 162 10.51 12.66 1.67
N ILE A 163 10.09 13.09 2.87
CA ILE A 163 9.97 14.52 3.21
C ILE A 163 11.33 15.23 3.08
N VAL A 164 12.41 14.61 3.57
CA VAL A 164 13.77 15.18 3.44
C VAL A 164 14.18 15.27 1.96
N ASP A 165 13.87 14.27 1.15
CA ASP A 165 14.19 14.29 -0.29
C ASP A 165 13.35 15.34 -1.03
N ALA A 166 12.08 15.53 -0.68
CA ALA A 166 11.24 16.61 -1.22
C ALA A 166 11.81 18.00 -0.89
N VAL A 167 12.22 18.22 0.36
CA VAL A 167 12.84 19.49 0.78
C VAL A 167 14.19 19.72 0.04
N ARG A 168 15.00 18.68 -0.12
CA ARG A 168 16.26 18.76 -0.89
C ARG A 168 16.04 19.12 -2.34
N ALA A 169 15.00 18.56 -2.98
CA ALA A 169 14.65 18.90 -4.34
C ALA A 169 14.24 20.38 -4.47
N LEU A 170 13.40 20.89 -3.56
CA LEU A 170 13.01 22.29 -3.49
C LEU A 170 14.22 23.23 -3.33
N VAL A 171 15.16 22.89 -2.45
CA VAL A 171 16.39 23.67 -2.26
C VAL A 171 17.27 23.64 -3.51
N ALA A 172 17.38 22.48 -4.17
CA ALA A 172 18.17 22.34 -5.41
C ALA A 172 17.58 23.15 -6.57
N GLU A 173 16.26 23.34 -6.61
CA GLU A 173 15.55 24.20 -7.56
C GLU A 173 15.65 25.70 -7.22
N GLY A 174 16.26 26.06 -6.08
CA GLY A 174 16.39 27.44 -5.63
C GLY A 174 15.11 28.01 -5.03
N ALA A 175 14.23 27.18 -4.50
CA ALA A 175 13.00 27.63 -3.85
C ALA A 175 13.30 28.56 -2.66
N LYS A 176 12.63 29.72 -2.62
CA LYS A 176 12.74 30.63 -1.48
C LYS A 176 11.93 30.09 -0.30
N ALA A 177 12.41 30.34 0.93
CA ALA A 177 11.79 29.79 2.15
C ALA A 177 10.30 30.15 2.28
N ASP A 178 9.89 31.36 1.87
CA ASP A 178 8.49 31.82 1.86
C ASP A 178 7.60 31.14 0.80
N LYS A 179 8.20 30.37 -0.11
CA LYS A 179 7.51 29.59 -1.14
C LYS A 179 7.45 28.08 -0.84
N ILE A 180 8.06 27.64 0.29
CA ILE A 180 7.97 26.26 0.75
C ILE A 180 6.72 26.11 1.62
N ASP A 181 5.61 25.78 1.00
CA ASP A 181 4.32 25.46 1.62
C ASP A 181 4.01 23.96 1.48
N GLU A 182 2.89 23.51 2.03
CA GLU A 182 2.44 22.11 1.93
C GLU A 182 2.28 21.65 0.48
N LYS A 183 1.80 22.54 -0.41
CA LYS A 183 1.65 22.23 -1.84
C LYS A 183 3.01 22.07 -2.52
N ALA A 184 4.00 22.87 -2.14
CA ALA A 184 5.35 22.75 -2.66
C ALA A 184 5.97 21.43 -2.25
N ILE A 185 5.85 21.03 -0.98
CA ILE A 185 6.32 19.71 -0.50
C ILE A 185 5.58 18.59 -1.23
N ARG A 186 4.24 18.64 -1.33
CA ARG A 186 3.42 17.63 -2.01
C ARG A 186 3.89 17.37 -3.45
N ARG A 187 4.21 18.42 -4.20
CA ARG A 187 4.70 18.29 -5.59
C ARG A 187 6.05 17.60 -5.73
N HIS A 188 6.80 17.47 -4.63
CA HIS A 188 8.14 16.88 -4.60
C HIS A 188 8.17 15.53 -3.85
N LEU A 189 7.03 15.01 -3.38
CA LEU A 189 6.92 13.64 -2.91
C LEU A 189 7.18 12.66 -4.06
N TYR A 190 7.47 11.41 -3.76
CA TYR A 190 7.81 10.40 -4.79
C TYR A 190 6.68 10.21 -5.83
N HIS A 191 5.43 10.40 -5.43
CA HIS A 191 4.26 10.32 -6.31
C HIS A 191 3.27 11.46 -6.00
N PRO A 192 3.50 12.68 -6.52
CA PRO A 192 2.65 13.84 -6.23
C PRO A 192 1.20 13.69 -6.73
N ASP A 193 0.96 12.81 -7.70
CA ASP A 193 -0.35 12.47 -8.26
C ASP A 193 -1.09 11.35 -7.51
N MET A 194 -0.43 10.67 -6.56
CA MET A 194 -1.06 9.64 -5.73
C MET A 194 -2.04 10.31 -4.74
N PRO A 195 -3.32 9.92 -4.70
CA PRO A 195 -4.22 10.45 -3.69
C PRO A 195 -3.77 10.02 -2.28
N ASP A 196 -4.09 10.82 -1.28
CA ASP A 196 -3.84 10.41 0.10
C ASP A 196 -4.67 9.16 0.44
N PRO A 197 -4.13 8.21 1.21
CA PRO A 197 -4.89 7.05 1.63
C PRO A 197 -6.09 7.45 2.49
N ASP A 198 -7.26 6.93 2.15
CA ASP A 198 -8.45 7.03 3.00
C ASP A 198 -8.34 6.08 4.19
N LEU A 199 -7.78 4.90 3.94
CA LEU A 199 -7.67 3.80 4.89
C LEU A 199 -6.25 3.25 4.93
N VAL A 200 -5.69 3.10 6.13
CA VAL A 200 -4.45 2.35 6.38
C VAL A 200 -4.80 1.08 7.13
N VAL A 201 -4.43 -0.06 6.59
CA VAL A 201 -4.58 -1.38 7.21
C VAL A 201 -3.20 -1.88 7.64
N ARG A 202 -3.00 -2.13 8.93
CA ARG A 202 -1.79 -2.79 9.41
C ARG A 202 -2.13 -4.09 10.10
N THR A 203 -1.67 -5.20 9.52
CA THR A 203 -1.88 -6.55 10.08
C THR A 203 -1.05 -6.79 11.34
N SER A 204 -1.37 -7.88 12.06
CA SER A 204 -0.66 -8.38 13.24
C SER A 204 -0.93 -7.68 14.56
N GLY A 205 -1.99 -6.84 14.67
CA GLY A 205 -2.38 -6.17 15.91
C GLY A 205 -1.38 -5.10 16.40
N GLU A 206 -0.47 -4.64 15.57
CA GLU A 206 0.53 -3.65 15.94
C GLU A 206 0.03 -2.22 15.68
N HIS A 207 -0.17 -1.43 16.72
CA HIS A 207 -0.79 -0.11 16.69
C HIS A 207 0.24 1.02 16.45
N ARG A 208 0.93 1.01 15.31
CA ARG A 208 1.89 2.04 14.88
C ARG A 208 2.01 2.08 13.36
N ILE A 209 2.42 3.22 12.81
CA ILE A 209 2.56 3.43 11.36
C ILE A 209 3.96 3.13 10.82
N SER A 210 4.96 3.01 11.67
CA SER A 210 6.34 2.63 11.34
C SER A 210 6.98 3.41 10.19
N ASN A 211 6.89 4.75 10.23
CA ASN A 211 7.48 5.64 9.23
C ASN A 211 6.88 5.46 7.81
N TYR A 212 5.64 4.96 7.72
CA TYR A 212 4.95 4.70 6.46
C TYR A 212 4.07 5.88 6.07
N LEU A 213 4.23 6.40 4.85
CA LEU A 213 3.43 7.45 4.21
C LEU A 213 3.10 8.63 5.14
N LEU A 214 4.10 9.15 5.91
CA LEU A 214 3.88 10.11 7.00
C LEU A 214 3.14 11.39 6.58
N TRP A 215 3.39 11.84 5.37
CA TRP A 215 2.73 13.03 4.83
C TRP A 215 1.31 12.71 4.39
N GLU A 216 1.15 11.61 3.68
CA GLU A 216 -0.08 11.25 2.99
C GLU A 216 -1.17 10.71 3.94
N ILE A 217 -0.79 10.07 5.06
CA ILE A 217 -1.74 9.47 6.00
C ILE A 217 -2.23 10.42 7.11
N ALA A 218 -1.96 11.72 7.00
CA ALA A 218 -2.30 12.69 8.03
C ALA A 218 -3.78 12.68 8.43
N TYR A 219 -4.67 12.30 7.50
CA TYR A 219 -6.12 12.24 7.72
C TYR A 219 -6.72 10.86 7.40
N SER A 220 -5.88 9.82 7.31
CA SER A 220 -6.32 8.45 7.05
C SER A 220 -6.98 7.83 8.27
N GLU A 221 -8.01 7.01 8.05
CA GLU A 221 -8.47 6.08 9.06
C GLU A 221 -7.50 4.91 9.21
N LEU A 222 -7.26 4.46 10.44
CA LEU A 222 -6.31 3.39 10.75
C LEU A 222 -7.05 2.17 11.29
N VAL A 223 -6.85 1.00 10.67
CA VAL A 223 -7.41 -0.29 11.10
C VAL A 223 -6.28 -1.28 11.34
N PHE A 224 -6.36 -1.99 12.48
CA PHE A 224 -5.29 -2.87 12.99
C PHE A 224 -5.79 -4.30 13.21
N PRO A 225 -6.06 -5.09 12.15
CA PRO A 225 -6.50 -6.47 12.29
C PRO A 225 -5.39 -7.33 12.92
N GLU A 226 -5.76 -8.26 13.80
CA GLU A 226 -4.82 -9.13 14.50
C GLU A 226 -4.21 -10.22 13.62
N VAL A 227 -4.84 -10.52 12.47
CA VAL A 227 -4.37 -11.52 11.53
C VAL A 227 -2.94 -11.21 11.07
N LEU A 228 -2.09 -12.22 11.00
CA LEU A 228 -0.73 -12.08 10.46
C LEU A 228 -0.79 -12.00 8.93
N TRP A 229 0.09 -11.20 8.31
CA TRP A 229 0.02 -10.97 6.87
C TRP A 229 -0.09 -12.23 5.99
N PRO A 230 0.66 -13.33 6.19
CA PRO A 230 0.51 -14.52 5.37
C PRO A 230 -0.88 -15.18 5.42
N ASP A 231 -1.63 -14.96 6.49
CA ASP A 231 -3.01 -15.46 6.64
C ASP A 231 -4.07 -14.39 6.27
N PHE A 232 -3.66 -13.17 5.91
CA PHE A 232 -4.56 -12.11 5.44
C PHE A 232 -5.17 -12.49 4.09
N ARG A 233 -6.47 -12.23 3.93
CA ARG A 233 -7.23 -12.49 2.71
C ARG A 233 -8.13 -11.30 2.41
N ARG A 234 -8.74 -11.29 1.21
CA ARG A 234 -9.69 -10.26 0.76
C ARG A 234 -10.84 -10.04 1.73
N GLU A 235 -11.28 -11.08 2.42
CA GLU A 235 -12.33 -10.98 3.43
C GLU A 235 -11.92 -10.05 4.58
N HIS A 236 -10.68 -10.13 5.05
CA HIS A 236 -10.15 -9.22 6.07
C HIS A 236 -10.00 -7.77 5.54
N LEU A 237 -9.72 -7.61 4.23
CA LEU A 237 -9.75 -6.29 3.60
C LEU A 237 -11.18 -5.73 3.61
N TYR A 238 -12.19 -6.54 3.28
CA TYR A 238 -13.59 -6.15 3.31
C TYR A 238 -14.05 -5.77 4.73
N GLU A 239 -13.66 -6.56 5.73
CA GLU A 239 -13.91 -6.23 7.15
C GLU A 239 -13.28 -4.87 7.53
N SER A 240 -12.05 -4.61 7.07
CA SER A 240 -11.38 -3.32 7.29
C SER A 240 -12.11 -2.16 6.60
N VAL A 241 -12.67 -2.38 5.40
CA VAL A 241 -13.50 -1.39 4.70
C VAL A 241 -14.82 -1.17 5.42
N LEU A 242 -15.48 -2.23 5.90
CA LEU A 242 -16.69 -2.09 6.72
C LEU A 242 -16.43 -1.31 8.01
N GLU A 243 -15.28 -1.51 8.66
CA GLU A 243 -14.89 -0.72 9.82
C GLU A 243 -14.69 0.76 9.47
N PHE A 244 -14.01 1.03 8.35
CA PHE A 244 -13.86 2.38 7.81
C PHE A 244 -15.21 3.05 7.55
N GLN A 245 -16.17 2.36 6.92
CA GLN A 245 -17.50 2.87 6.61
C GLN A 245 -18.38 3.16 7.84
N ARG A 246 -18.09 2.50 8.98
CA ARG A 246 -18.80 2.77 10.25
C ARG A 246 -18.29 4.01 10.96
N ARG A 247 -17.14 4.58 10.55
CA ARG A 247 -16.54 5.74 11.19
C ARG A 247 -17.03 7.03 10.53
N GLU A 248 -17.44 7.99 11.35
CA GLU A 248 -17.75 9.36 10.89
C GLU A 248 -16.45 10.13 10.66
N ARG A 249 -16.16 10.54 9.44
CA ARG A 249 -14.98 11.35 9.11
C ARG A 249 -15.27 12.85 9.38
N ARG A 250 -14.67 13.37 10.45
CA ARG A 250 -14.77 14.80 10.82
C ARG A 250 -13.46 15.51 10.46
N TYR A 251 -13.43 16.21 9.35
CA TYR A 251 -12.26 17.02 8.94
C TYR A 251 -12.14 18.35 9.71
N GLY A 252 -12.27 18.33 11.05
CA GLY A 252 -12.19 19.52 11.89
C GLY A 252 -13.43 20.42 11.85
N GLY A 253 -14.50 20.02 11.15
CA GLY A 253 -15.79 20.72 11.13
C GLY A 253 -16.69 20.28 12.27
N LEU A 254 -17.45 21.22 12.85
CA LEU A 254 -18.60 20.91 13.70
C LEU A 254 -19.80 20.64 12.78
N GLU A 255 -20.56 19.58 13.06
CA GLU A 255 -21.89 19.44 12.45
C GLU A 255 -22.75 20.65 12.86
N SER A 256 -23.33 21.31 11.87
CA SER A 256 -24.32 22.37 12.04
C SER A 256 -25.70 21.81 12.33
#